data_b93aa89c6a83205d41dcf0e531e0963b
#
_entry.id   b93aa89c6a83205d41dcf0e531e0963b
#
_cell.length_a   1.000
_cell.length_b   1.000
_cell.length_c   1.000
_cell.angle_alpha   90.00
_cell.angle_beta   90.00
_cell.angle_gamma   90.00
#
_symmetry.space_group_name_H-M   'P 1'
#
loop_
_entity.id
_entity.type
_entity.pdbx_description
1 polymer ?
#
loop_
_entity_poly.entity_id
_entity_poly.type
_entity_poly.pdbx_seq_one_letter_code
_entity_poly.pdbx_strand_id
1 'polypeptide(L)'
;VGHHIHGYNLANSILDDLLSKVYPEDSELVLRLKAEVMHCIFAHDEDVPCLSVEAGCVKVADGTDMAEGRARIPYKTGKVDIHSLSALAIRRVEILEGDERPVRISVRMDNPAGIFQIEQVLERKIATSGIDRWIEVVAIERGKEIKTIPPQPTER
;
A
#
# COMPACT_ATOMS: atom_id res chain seq x y z
N VAL A 1 5.23 14.45 4.82
CA VAL A 1 5.03 14.72 6.24
C VAL A 1 3.53 14.78 6.52
N GLY A 2 2.95 13.74 7.16
CA GLY A 2 1.55 13.75 7.63
C GLY A 2 0.47 13.87 6.54
N HIS A 3 0.73 13.42 5.30
CA HIS A 3 -0.23 13.57 4.19
C HIS A 3 -1.54 12.82 4.45
N HIS A 4 -1.51 11.72 5.19
CA HIS A 4 -2.69 10.98 5.64
C HIS A 4 -3.60 11.83 6.56
N ILE A 5 -3.01 12.68 7.44
CA ILE A 5 -3.75 13.59 8.30
C ILE A 5 -4.39 14.72 7.48
N HIS A 6 -3.64 15.29 6.54
CA HIS A 6 -4.17 16.33 5.64
C HIS A 6 -5.27 15.77 4.73
N GLY A 7 -5.05 14.57 4.16
CA GLY A 7 -6.05 13.87 3.37
C GLY A 7 -7.33 13.59 4.15
N TYR A 8 -7.20 13.11 5.38
CA TYR A 8 -8.33 12.89 6.29
C TYR A 8 -9.15 14.17 6.51
N ASN A 9 -8.49 15.30 6.83
CA ASN A 9 -9.17 16.56 7.07
C ASN A 9 -9.89 17.10 5.81
N LEU A 10 -9.27 16.98 4.64
CA LEU A 10 -9.89 17.39 3.37
C LEU A 10 -11.07 16.49 2.99
N ALA A 11 -10.93 15.18 3.15
CA ALA A 11 -11.97 14.24 2.81
C ALA A 11 -13.24 14.42 3.64
N ASN A 12 -13.12 14.85 4.89
CA ASN A 12 -14.25 15.00 5.80
C ASN A 12 -15.37 15.87 5.21
N SER A 13 -15.05 17.07 4.73
CA SER A 13 -16.03 17.99 4.14
C SER A 13 -16.50 17.54 2.75
N ILE A 14 -15.60 16.94 1.95
CA ILE A 14 -15.94 16.47 0.61
C ILE A 14 -16.94 15.29 0.70
N LEU A 15 -16.72 14.36 1.63
CA LEU A 15 -17.57 13.19 1.79
C LEU A 15 -18.96 13.54 2.32
N ASP A 16 -19.10 14.56 3.18
CA ASP A 16 -20.42 15.01 3.65
C ASP A 16 -21.30 15.47 2.48
N ASP A 17 -20.74 16.30 1.59
CA ASP A 17 -21.46 16.81 0.43
C ASP A 17 -21.74 15.70 -0.61
N LEU A 18 -20.76 14.86 -0.88
CA LEU A 18 -20.85 13.81 -1.90
C LEU A 18 -21.82 12.71 -1.50
N LEU A 19 -21.65 12.12 -0.32
CA LEU A 19 -22.41 10.95 0.11
C LEU A 19 -23.87 11.29 0.36
N SER A 20 -24.18 12.46 0.89
CA SER A 20 -25.56 12.90 1.07
C SER A 20 -26.31 13.12 -0.26
N LYS A 21 -25.61 13.46 -1.32
CA LYS A 21 -26.18 13.55 -2.68
C LYS A 21 -26.38 12.18 -3.32
N VAL A 22 -25.48 11.22 -3.06
CA VAL A 22 -25.56 9.87 -3.65
C VAL A 22 -26.57 9.00 -2.91
N TYR A 23 -26.67 9.15 -1.59
CA TYR A 23 -27.54 8.36 -0.72
C TYR A 23 -28.44 9.26 0.15
N PRO A 24 -29.37 10.06 -0.44
CA PRO A 24 -30.12 11.08 0.29
C PRO A 24 -31.11 10.49 1.31
N GLU A 25 -31.56 9.24 1.10
CA GLU A 25 -32.57 8.59 1.95
C GLU A 25 -31.96 7.70 3.05
N ASP A 26 -30.62 7.48 3.06
CA ASP A 26 -29.93 6.54 3.97
C ASP A 26 -28.80 7.21 4.74
N SER A 27 -29.16 7.91 5.80
CA SER A 27 -28.18 8.61 6.65
C SER A 27 -27.25 7.65 7.42
N GLU A 28 -27.70 6.42 7.74
CA GLU A 28 -26.86 5.43 8.41
C GLU A 28 -25.78 4.90 7.46
N LEU A 29 -26.15 4.55 6.22
CA LEU A 29 -25.19 4.14 5.20
C LEU A 29 -24.17 5.24 4.91
N VAL A 30 -24.62 6.51 4.79
CA VAL A 30 -23.74 7.67 4.60
C VAL A 30 -22.70 7.76 5.71
N LEU A 31 -23.12 7.64 6.97
CA LEU A 31 -22.22 7.72 8.11
C LEU A 31 -21.20 6.57 8.11
N ARG A 32 -21.64 5.34 7.83
CA ARG A 32 -20.77 4.15 7.77
C ARG A 32 -19.76 4.26 6.64
N LEU A 33 -20.19 4.62 5.43
CA LEU A 33 -19.30 4.79 4.28
C LEU A 33 -18.28 5.91 4.53
N LYS A 34 -18.73 7.05 5.09
CA LYS A 34 -17.83 8.14 5.45
C LYS A 34 -16.77 7.68 6.43
N ALA A 35 -17.16 7.00 7.52
CA ALA A 35 -16.24 6.52 8.54
C ALA A 35 -15.19 5.57 7.94
N GLU A 36 -15.62 4.62 7.08
CA GLU A 36 -14.70 3.66 6.46
C GLU A 36 -13.75 4.31 5.46
N VAL A 37 -14.23 5.22 4.60
CA VAL A 37 -13.36 5.94 3.65
C VAL A 37 -12.34 6.80 4.41
N MET A 38 -12.75 7.49 5.46
CA MET A 38 -11.85 8.29 6.29
C MET A 38 -10.84 7.42 7.02
N HIS A 39 -11.25 6.23 7.50
CA HIS A 39 -10.35 5.23 8.07
C HIS A 39 -9.32 4.75 7.05
N CYS A 40 -9.74 4.41 5.82
CA CYS A 40 -8.83 4.03 4.74
C CYS A 40 -7.79 5.13 4.46
N ILE A 41 -8.23 6.41 4.40
CA ILE A 41 -7.34 7.56 4.17
C ILE A 41 -6.35 7.74 5.34
N PHE A 42 -6.79 7.59 6.58
CA PHE A 42 -5.93 7.76 7.74
C PHE A 42 -4.96 6.59 7.90
N ALA A 43 -5.47 5.35 7.78
CA ALA A 43 -4.73 4.14 8.06
C ALA A 43 -3.83 3.66 6.91
N HIS A 44 -3.78 4.32 5.72
CA HIS A 44 -2.84 3.90 4.67
C HIS A 44 -1.37 4.22 5.02
N ASP A 45 -1.13 5.08 6.00
CA ASP A 45 0.20 5.34 6.56
C ASP A 45 0.76 4.08 7.22
N GLU A 46 2.05 3.82 7.05
CA GLU A 46 2.71 2.58 7.48
C GLU A 46 2.73 2.37 9.00
N ASP A 47 2.65 3.44 9.78
CA ASP A 47 2.71 3.39 11.24
C ASP A 47 1.32 3.27 11.91
N VAL A 48 0.22 3.35 11.14
CA VAL A 48 -1.17 3.30 11.67
C VAL A 48 -1.78 1.92 11.42
N PRO A 49 -2.10 1.10 12.44
CA PRO A 49 -2.75 -0.19 12.23
C PRO A 49 -4.12 -0.05 11.56
N CYS A 50 -4.44 -0.92 10.60
CA CYS A 50 -5.76 -1.00 10.00
C CYS A 50 -6.71 -1.81 10.89
N LEU A 51 -7.95 -1.34 11.04
CA LEU A 51 -9.01 -1.97 11.83
C LEU A 51 -10.08 -2.64 10.96
N SER A 52 -10.02 -2.46 9.64
CA SER A 52 -10.90 -3.09 8.66
C SER A 52 -10.10 -3.73 7.53
N VAL A 53 -10.72 -4.69 6.84
CA VAL A 53 -10.14 -5.35 5.66
C VAL A 53 -9.99 -4.35 4.51
N GLU A 54 -10.95 -3.44 4.35
CA GLU A 54 -10.98 -2.39 3.35
C GLU A 54 -9.77 -1.46 3.49
N ALA A 55 -9.50 -0.98 4.69
CA ALA A 55 -8.32 -0.15 4.97
C ALA A 55 -7.02 -0.93 4.74
N GLY A 56 -6.98 -2.22 5.12
CA GLY A 56 -5.86 -3.11 4.82
C GLY A 56 -5.58 -3.24 3.32
N CYS A 57 -6.62 -3.44 2.52
CA CYS A 57 -6.51 -3.50 1.07
C CYS A 57 -5.98 -2.19 0.47
N VAL A 58 -6.51 -1.04 0.90
CA VAL A 58 -6.04 0.29 0.45
C VAL A 58 -4.57 0.51 0.81
N LYS A 59 -4.18 0.20 2.05
CA LYS A 59 -2.79 0.33 2.51
C LYS A 59 -1.83 -0.52 1.70
N VAL A 60 -2.16 -1.80 1.48
CA VAL A 60 -1.30 -2.71 0.71
C VAL A 60 -1.24 -2.28 -0.76
N ALA A 61 -2.37 -1.87 -1.34
CA ALA A 61 -2.41 -1.35 -2.71
C ALA A 61 -1.50 -0.11 -2.87
N ASP A 62 -1.54 0.84 -1.94
CA ASP A 62 -0.62 1.99 -1.93
C ASP A 62 0.85 1.54 -1.81
N GLY A 63 1.12 0.50 -1.01
CA GLY A 63 2.46 -0.11 -0.89
C GLY A 63 2.97 -0.73 -2.18
N THR A 64 2.09 -1.18 -3.09
CA THR A 64 2.47 -1.75 -4.39
C THR A 64 2.89 -0.70 -5.42
N ASP A 65 2.57 0.59 -5.21
CA ASP A 65 3.00 1.70 -6.08
C ASP A 65 4.46 2.09 -5.81
N MET A 66 5.38 1.16 -6.01
CA MET A 66 6.81 1.31 -5.74
C MET A 66 7.70 1.21 -7.00
N ALA A 67 7.11 1.11 -8.20
CA ALA A 67 7.86 0.93 -9.44
C ALA A 67 8.60 2.20 -9.90
N GLU A 68 9.49 2.03 -10.87
CA GLU A 68 10.35 3.07 -11.48
C GLU A 68 9.63 4.39 -11.76
N GLY A 69 8.37 4.35 -12.20
CA GLY A 69 7.60 5.54 -12.54
C GLY A 69 7.48 6.55 -11.38
N ARG A 70 7.33 6.07 -10.15
CA ARG A 70 7.22 6.90 -8.94
C ARG A 70 8.53 7.59 -8.57
N ALA A 71 9.67 6.95 -8.84
CA ALA A 71 10.99 7.47 -8.49
C ALA A 71 11.58 8.46 -9.51
N ARG A 72 11.04 8.50 -10.74
CA ARG A 72 11.62 9.33 -11.82
C ARG A 72 11.64 10.82 -11.53
N ILE A 73 10.60 11.37 -10.90
CA ILE A 73 10.50 12.80 -10.63
C ILE A 73 11.47 13.21 -9.52
N PRO A 74 11.49 12.59 -8.33
CA PRO A 74 12.47 12.88 -7.28
C PRO A 74 13.91 12.74 -7.77
N TYR A 75 14.22 11.70 -8.54
CA TYR A 75 15.56 11.48 -9.09
C TYR A 75 16.00 12.60 -10.05
N LYS A 76 15.12 13.01 -10.98
CA LYS A 76 15.39 14.12 -11.90
C LYS A 76 15.56 15.47 -11.22
N THR A 77 14.94 15.67 -10.07
CA THR A 77 15.09 16.89 -9.25
C THR A 77 16.33 16.88 -8.34
N GLY A 78 17.21 15.87 -8.48
CA GLY A 78 18.48 15.78 -7.77
C GLY A 78 18.40 15.16 -6.38
N LYS A 79 17.25 14.61 -5.99
CA LYS A 79 17.13 13.87 -4.73
C LYS A 79 17.57 12.42 -4.96
N VAL A 80 18.87 12.17 -4.79
CA VAL A 80 19.46 10.83 -4.91
C VAL A 80 19.62 10.25 -3.51
N ASP A 81 18.70 9.39 -3.13
CA ASP A 81 18.75 8.61 -1.90
C ASP A 81 18.52 7.11 -2.20
N ILE A 82 18.70 6.26 -1.20
CA ILE A 82 18.54 4.81 -1.35
C ILE A 82 17.12 4.44 -1.77
N HIS A 83 16.10 5.21 -1.37
CA HIS A 83 14.70 4.97 -1.74
C HIS A 83 14.48 5.21 -3.25
N SER A 84 15.02 6.31 -3.79
CA SER A 84 14.90 6.61 -5.22
C SER A 84 15.68 5.62 -6.09
N LEU A 85 16.88 5.22 -5.65
CA LEU A 85 17.70 4.23 -6.36
C LEU A 85 17.07 2.83 -6.35
N SER A 86 16.53 2.39 -5.22
CA SER A 86 15.90 1.08 -5.10
C SER A 86 14.57 1.00 -5.85
N ALA A 87 13.78 2.08 -5.88
CA ALA A 87 12.56 2.14 -6.68
C ALA A 87 12.84 2.11 -8.19
N LEU A 88 13.95 2.70 -8.65
CA LEU A 88 14.38 2.60 -10.06
C LEU A 88 14.75 1.17 -10.47
N ALA A 89 15.08 0.29 -9.52
CA ALA A 89 15.36 -1.11 -9.80
C ALA A 89 14.09 -1.94 -10.06
N ILE A 90 12.92 -1.47 -9.62
CA ILE A 90 11.65 -2.20 -9.76
C ILE A 90 11.02 -1.87 -11.10
N ARG A 91 10.81 -2.90 -11.92
CA ARG A 91 10.20 -2.79 -13.25
C ARG A 91 8.69 -2.91 -13.22
N ARG A 92 8.19 -3.83 -12.43
CA ARG A 92 6.77 -4.18 -12.42
C ARG A 92 6.37 -4.81 -11.09
N VAL A 93 5.19 -4.45 -10.64
CA VAL A 93 4.50 -5.09 -9.53
C VAL A 93 3.18 -5.65 -10.07
N GLU A 94 2.89 -6.91 -9.77
CA GLU A 94 1.68 -7.61 -10.21
C GLU A 94 1.01 -8.25 -9.00
N ILE A 95 -0.32 -8.18 -8.94
CA ILE A 95 -1.14 -8.88 -7.95
C ILE A 95 -1.73 -10.09 -8.65
N LEU A 96 -1.45 -11.27 -8.13
CA LEU A 96 -1.77 -12.56 -8.71
C LEU A 96 -2.43 -13.46 -7.65
N GLU A 97 -3.02 -14.57 -8.09
CA GLU A 97 -3.34 -15.69 -7.21
C GLU A 97 -2.05 -16.30 -6.68
N GLY A 98 -1.99 -16.58 -5.37
CA GLY A 98 -0.80 -17.08 -4.73
C GLY A 98 -0.80 -18.59 -4.57
N ASP A 99 0.36 -19.17 -4.29
CA ASP A 99 0.53 -20.62 -4.08
C ASP A 99 0.38 -21.00 -2.60
N GLU A 100 1.00 -20.24 -1.70
CA GLU A 100 0.94 -20.48 -0.25
C GLU A 100 -0.15 -19.67 0.44
N ARG A 101 -0.44 -18.47 -0.09
CA ARG A 101 -1.47 -17.55 0.42
C ARG A 101 -2.35 -17.09 -0.73
N PRO A 102 -3.62 -16.71 -0.48
CA PRO A 102 -4.55 -16.35 -1.54
C PRO A 102 -4.08 -15.26 -2.48
N VAL A 103 -3.29 -14.30 -1.99
CA VAL A 103 -2.83 -13.15 -2.75
C VAL A 103 -1.32 -13.14 -2.84
N ARG A 104 -0.78 -13.17 -4.06
CA ARG A 104 0.64 -13.01 -4.35
C ARG A 104 0.92 -11.63 -4.92
N ILE A 105 1.85 -10.91 -4.31
CA ILE A 105 2.43 -9.68 -4.87
C ILE A 105 3.78 -10.03 -5.48
N SER A 106 3.83 -10.06 -6.82
CA SER A 106 5.04 -10.37 -7.58
C SER A 106 5.77 -9.08 -7.95
N VAL A 107 7.00 -8.92 -7.45
CA VAL A 107 7.83 -7.73 -7.67
C VAL A 107 9.00 -8.09 -8.59
N ARG A 108 8.95 -7.63 -9.84
CA ARG A 108 10.02 -7.84 -10.82
C ARG A 108 11.01 -6.69 -10.79
N MET A 109 12.30 -7.03 -10.70
CA MET A 109 13.38 -6.05 -10.61
C MET A 109 14.56 -6.41 -11.50
N ASP A 110 15.35 -5.40 -11.85
CA ASP A 110 16.56 -5.55 -12.69
C ASP A 110 17.79 -5.94 -11.86
N ASN A 111 17.80 -5.56 -10.59
CA ASN A 111 18.88 -5.83 -9.67
C ASN A 111 18.36 -5.91 -8.22
N PRO A 112 19.13 -6.49 -7.28
CA PRO A 112 18.69 -6.72 -5.91
C PRO A 112 18.40 -5.46 -5.07
N ALA A 113 18.76 -4.26 -5.54
CA ALA A 113 18.46 -3.03 -4.80
C ALA A 113 16.95 -2.83 -4.60
N GLY A 114 16.11 -3.40 -5.49
CA GLY A 114 14.65 -3.39 -5.34
C GLY A 114 14.13 -4.08 -4.09
N ILE A 115 14.89 -5.01 -3.49
CA ILE A 115 14.52 -5.67 -2.23
C ILE A 115 14.33 -4.65 -1.11
N PHE A 116 15.14 -3.59 -1.09
CA PHE A 116 15.00 -2.52 -0.10
C PHE A 116 13.61 -1.86 -0.11
N GLN A 117 13.00 -1.67 -1.29
CA GLN A 117 11.62 -1.15 -1.38
C GLN A 117 10.60 -2.14 -0.82
N ILE A 118 10.80 -3.43 -1.09
CA ILE A 118 9.92 -4.46 -0.52
C ILE A 118 10.00 -4.41 1.00
N GLU A 119 11.18 -4.47 1.58
CA GLU A 119 11.40 -4.53 3.04
C GLU A 119 11.00 -3.24 3.77
N GLN A 120 11.34 -2.09 3.21
CA GLN A 120 11.15 -0.81 3.90
C GLN A 120 9.80 -0.15 3.63
N VAL A 121 9.10 -0.55 2.56
CA VAL A 121 7.81 0.05 2.20
C VAL A 121 6.71 -0.99 2.25
N LEU A 122 6.78 -2.04 1.41
CA LEU A 122 5.68 -2.97 1.25
C LEU A 122 5.47 -3.84 2.50
N GLU A 123 6.53 -4.45 3.03
CA GLU A 123 6.42 -5.31 4.23
C GLU A 123 5.88 -4.56 5.45
N ARG A 124 6.34 -3.31 5.67
CA ARG A 124 5.84 -2.47 6.78
C ARG A 124 4.34 -2.20 6.64
N LYS A 125 3.87 -1.91 5.44
CA LYS A 125 2.45 -1.71 5.16
C LYS A 125 1.65 -3.00 5.32
N ILE A 126 2.18 -4.13 4.86
CA ILE A 126 1.54 -5.43 5.04
C ILE A 126 1.43 -5.77 6.54
N ALA A 127 2.50 -5.59 7.31
CA ALA A 127 2.55 -5.91 8.74
C ALA A 127 1.48 -5.16 9.57
N THR A 128 1.13 -3.93 9.19
CA THR A 128 0.12 -3.11 9.89
C THR A 128 -1.25 -3.12 9.19
N SER A 129 -1.41 -3.90 8.11
CA SER A 129 -2.65 -3.94 7.31
C SER A 129 -3.78 -4.75 7.94
N GLY A 130 -3.47 -5.70 8.84
CA GLY A 130 -4.43 -6.68 9.37
C GLY A 130 -4.87 -7.77 8.37
N ILE A 131 -4.34 -7.75 7.14
CA ILE A 131 -4.58 -8.75 6.09
C ILE A 131 -3.30 -9.53 5.70
N ASP A 132 -2.24 -9.38 6.47
CA ASP A 132 -0.92 -9.98 6.26
C ASP A 132 -0.97 -11.49 6.04
N ARG A 133 -1.83 -12.21 6.77
CA ARG A 133 -2.02 -13.66 6.68
C ARG A 133 -2.49 -14.15 5.29
N TRP A 134 -3.03 -13.26 4.47
CA TRP A 134 -3.53 -13.61 3.14
C TRP A 134 -2.58 -13.23 2.01
N ILE A 135 -1.45 -12.59 2.34
CA ILE A 135 -0.53 -12.03 1.34
C ILE A 135 0.82 -12.72 1.40
N GLU A 136 1.34 -13.10 0.25
CA GLU A 136 2.74 -13.47 0.03
C GLU A 136 3.39 -12.49 -0.95
N VAL A 137 4.68 -12.21 -0.76
CA VAL A 137 5.44 -11.32 -1.65
C VAL A 137 6.58 -12.12 -2.27
N VAL A 138 6.70 -12.07 -3.59
CA VAL A 138 7.74 -12.77 -4.35
C VAL A 138 8.59 -11.77 -5.11
N ALA A 139 9.88 -11.74 -4.81
CA ALA A 139 10.87 -10.91 -5.50
C ALA A 139 11.50 -11.69 -6.65
N ILE A 140 11.44 -11.15 -7.87
CA ILE A 140 11.95 -11.78 -9.10
C ILE A 140 12.99 -10.86 -9.74
N GLU A 141 14.24 -11.34 -9.83
CA GLU A 141 15.32 -10.67 -10.55
C GLU A 141 15.59 -11.39 -11.86
N ARG A 142 15.49 -10.68 -13.00
CA ARG A 142 15.78 -11.20 -14.34
C ARG A 142 15.11 -12.55 -14.65
N GLY A 143 13.88 -12.72 -14.17
CA GLY A 143 13.10 -13.93 -14.38
C GLY A 143 13.38 -15.07 -13.40
N LYS A 144 14.25 -14.88 -12.40
CA LYS A 144 14.51 -15.84 -11.32
C LYS A 144 13.93 -15.32 -10.01
N GLU A 145 13.22 -16.17 -9.31
CA GLU A 145 12.81 -15.88 -7.94
C GLU A 145 14.05 -15.86 -7.04
N ILE A 146 14.25 -14.75 -6.32
CA ILE A 146 15.40 -14.54 -5.44
C ILE A 146 15.01 -14.50 -3.97
N LYS A 147 13.75 -14.20 -3.65
CA LYS A 147 13.25 -14.17 -2.29
C LYS A 147 11.73 -14.31 -2.29
N THR A 148 11.21 -15.24 -1.48
CA THR A 148 9.81 -15.24 -1.06
C THR A 148 9.76 -14.71 0.36
N ILE A 149 8.95 -13.72 0.60
CA ILE A 149 8.78 -13.11 1.90
C ILE A 149 7.38 -13.44 2.38
N PRO A 150 7.21 -14.44 3.27
CA PRO A 150 6.02 -14.48 4.09
C PRO A 150 6.10 -13.28 5.04
N PRO A 151 5.07 -12.41 5.10
CA PRO A 151 5.04 -11.39 6.13
C PRO A 151 5.21 -12.06 7.49
N GLN A 152 6.07 -11.49 8.33
CA GLN A 152 6.29 -12.02 9.68
C GLN A 152 4.96 -12.00 10.43
N PRO A 153 4.60 -13.08 11.15
CA PRO A 153 3.41 -13.05 12.00
C PRO A 153 3.60 -11.92 13.01
N THR A 154 2.69 -10.96 13.02
CA THR A 154 2.61 -9.96 14.07
C THR A 154 2.38 -10.70 15.40
N GLU A 155 3.34 -10.69 16.28
CA GLU A 155 3.14 -11.09 17.68
C GLU A 155 2.04 -10.18 18.26
N ARG A 156 0.91 -10.80 18.60
CA ARG A 156 -0.22 -10.15 19.26
C ARG A 156 -0.03 -10.20 20.77
#